data_2bdeefa16fdaa34d63d4e01c9d1776f6
#
_entry.id   2bdeefa16fdaa34d63d4e01c9d1776f6
#
_cell.length_a   1.000
_cell.length_b   1.000
_cell.length_c   1.000
_cell.angle_alpha   90.00
_cell.angle_beta   90.00
_cell.angle_gamma   90.00
#
_symmetry.space_group_name_H-M   'P 1'
#
loop_
_entity.id
_entity.type
_entity.pdbx_description
1 polymer ?
#
loop_
_entity_poly.entity_id
_entity_poly.type
_entity_poly.pdbx_seq_one_letter_code
_entity_poly.pdbx_strand_id
1 'polypeptide(L)'
;DEVLDGDDMVVLNYQIQSQSPLSEGASYEIATHLTMTSAAAGDWYLLFETNGNRAQAETDVTNNTLAVPITVTAPDLMVEIVTAPATAQTGQPITVSWRVANAGTAGTSAGPWQDGVYLSTDMALDGADTWVGSFTNHTALAPGGSYSRVQPVTVPIDLAAGSYYVLVRTDNTHVVLEGDGEDNNVTATGIVEITLSETADLVVEEITGPEFVTGVKVKN
;
A
#
# COMPACT_ATOMS: atom_id res chain seq x y z
N ASP A 1 -2.26 13.85 -23.51
CA ASP A 1 -1.90 14.16 -24.90
C ASP A 1 -1.30 15.59 -25.00
N GLU A 2 -1.17 16.17 -26.17
CA GLU A 2 -0.57 17.49 -26.41
C GLU A 2 -1.60 18.63 -26.39
N VAL A 3 -2.85 18.35 -26.14
CA VAL A 3 -3.98 19.32 -26.23
C VAL A 3 -4.48 19.61 -24.82
N LEU A 4 -4.48 20.89 -24.45
CA LEU A 4 -5.02 21.32 -23.17
C LEU A 4 -6.56 21.29 -23.21
N ASP A 5 -7.16 20.42 -22.40
CA ASP A 5 -8.62 20.27 -22.30
C ASP A 5 -9.13 19.96 -20.89
N GLY A 6 -10.37 19.47 -20.75
CA GLY A 6 -11.00 19.25 -19.47
C GLY A 6 -10.55 17.98 -18.73
N ASP A 7 -9.79 17.11 -19.39
CA ASP A 7 -9.27 15.87 -18.83
C ASP A 7 -7.87 16.07 -18.20
N ASP A 8 -7.30 17.28 -18.35
CA ASP A 8 -5.98 17.61 -17.82
C ASP A 8 -6.02 18.00 -16.35
N MET A 9 -4.97 17.60 -15.63
CA MET A 9 -4.78 17.95 -14.23
C MET A 9 -3.93 19.21 -14.08
N VAL A 10 -4.46 20.24 -13.41
CA VAL A 10 -3.69 21.45 -13.08
C VAL A 10 -2.72 21.15 -11.92
N VAL A 11 -1.42 21.11 -12.21
CA VAL A 11 -0.37 20.86 -11.22
C VAL A 11 0.19 22.14 -10.59
N LEU A 12 0.10 23.27 -11.27
CA LEU A 12 0.53 24.57 -10.75
C LEU A 12 -0.24 25.70 -11.43
N ASN A 13 -0.63 26.71 -10.64
CA ASN A 13 -1.14 27.97 -11.13
C ASN A 13 -0.27 29.12 -10.56
N TYR A 14 0.39 29.87 -11.43
CA TYR A 14 1.30 30.92 -11.04
C TYR A 14 0.85 32.29 -11.57
N GLN A 15 0.73 33.28 -10.67
CA GLN A 15 0.38 34.63 -11.06
C GLN A 15 1.61 35.52 -11.28
N ILE A 16 1.73 36.09 -12.48
CA ILE A 16 2.75 37.07 -12.81
C ILE A 16 2.32 38.44 -12.30
N GLN A 17 2.96 38.96 -11.27
CA GLN A 17 2.62 40.26 -10.65
C GLN A 17 3.64 41.36 -10.94
N SER A 18 4.92 41.02 -11.04
CA SER A 18 6.00 42.02 -11.10
C SER A 18 6.55 42.27 -12.51
N GLN A 19 6.13 41.46 -13.49
CA GLN A 19 6.66 41.51 -14.87
C GLN A 19 5.59 41.90 -15.90
N SER A 20 4.46 42.39 -15.43
CA SER A 20 3.36 42.91 -16.28
C SER A 20 3.26 44.45 -16.10
N PRO A 21 3.07 45.21 -17.20
CA PRO A 21 2.99 44.77 -18.60
C PRO A 21 4.34 44.40 -19.20
N LEU A 22 4.33 43.39 -20.10
CA LEU A 22 5.52 42.96 -20.85
C LEU A 22 5.64 43.88 -22.09
N SER A 23 6.81 44.51 -22.26
CA SER A 23 7.05 45.37 -23.44
C SER A 23 7.26 44.53 -24.68
N GLU A 24 7.04 45.12 -25.86
CA GLU A 24 7.30 44.47 -27.14
C GLU A 24 8.74 43.89 -27.20
N GLY A 25 8.84 42.62 -27.57
CA GLY A 25 10.10 41.90 -27.65
C GLY A 25 10.75 41.52 -26.32
N ALA A 26 10.12 41.86 -25.19
CA ALA A 26 10.61 41.44 -23.87
C ALA A 26 10.13 40.02 -23.54
N SER A 27 10.86 39.34 -22.65
CA SER A 27 10.55 38.02 -22.12
C SER A 27 10.81 37.95 -20.61
N TYR A 28 10.26 36.95 -19.98
CA TYR A 28 10.58 36.59 -18.59
C TYR A 28 10.77 35.09 -18.47
N GLU A 29 11.49 34.68 -17.43
CA GLU A 29 11.69 33.29 -17.08
C GLU A 29 11.14 33.02 -15.68
N ILE A 30 10.54 31.83 -15.50
CA ILE A 30 10.13 31.32 -14.21
C ILE A 30 10.75 29.94 -14.03
N ALA A 31 11.49 29.78 -12.93
CA ALA A 31 11.99 28.50 -12.48
C ALA A 31 11.19 28.06 -11.24
N THR A 32 10.59 26.90 -11.29
CA THR A 32 9.82 26.36 -10.18
C THR A 32 9.97 24.84 -10.11
N HIS A 33 9.61 24.27 -8.95
CA HIS A 33 9.54 22.83 -8.76
C HIS A 33 8.10 22.38 -8.83
N LEU A 34 7.83 21.34 -9.58
CA LEU A 34 6.54 20.66 -9.63
C LEU A 34 6.64 19.35 -8.83
N THR A 35 5.61 19.05 -8.05
CA THR A 35 5.48 17.77 -7.35
C THR A 35 4.33 17.00 -7.99
N MET A 36 4.66 15.86 -8.56
CA MET A 36 3.68 14.93 -9.13
C MET A 36 3.27 13.94 -8.04
N THR A 37 2.07 14.08 -7.50
CA THR A 37 1.60 13.27 -6.35
C THR A 37 0.67 12.12 -6.72
N SER A 38 0.17 12.08 -7.97
CA SER A 38 -0.86 11.13 -8.38
C SER A 38 -0.81 10.73 -9.86
N ALA A 39 0.26 11.08 -10.60
CA ALA A 39 0.37 10.64 -11.98
C ALA A 39 0.80 9.17 -12.03
N ALA A 40 0.08 8.37 -12.82
CA ALA A 40 0.51 7.03 -13.19
C ALA A 40 1.88 7.05 -13.88
N ALA A 41 2.65 5.97 -13.75
CA ALA A 41 3.88 5.82 -14.50
C ALA A 41 3.58 5.76 -16.01
N GLY A 42 4.44 6.34 -16.83
CA GLY A 42 4.27 6.36 -18.27
C GLY A 42 4.70 7.65 -18.94
N ASP A 43 4.37 7.77 -20.20
CA ASP A 43 4.68 8.95 -21.01
C ASP A 43 3.52 9.95 -20.95
N TRP A 44 3.85 11.17 -20.58
CA TRP A 44 2.94 12.28 -20.37
C TRP A 44 3.41 13.53 -21.12
N TYR A 45 2.55 14.54 -21.19
CA TYR A 45 2.93 15.87 -21.60
C TYR A 45 2.74 16.85 -20.44
N LEU A 46 3.73 17.66 -20.20
CA LEU A 46 3.60 18.82 -19.33
C LEU A 46 3.17 20.00 -20.18
N LEU A 47 1.94 20.45 -19.98
CA LEU A 47 1.35 21.55 -20.73
C LEU A 47 1.57 22.86 -19.97
N PHE A 48 2.17 23.83 -20.64
CA PHE A 48 2.34 25.19 -20.14
C PHE A 48 1.37 26.11 -20.87
N GLU A 49 0.48 26.77 -20.13
CA GLU A 49 -0.40 27.78 -20.65
C GLU A 49 -0.04 29.16 -20.09
N THR A 50 0.18 30.15 -20.94
CA THR A 50 0.26 31.55 -20.53
C THR A 50 -1.09 32.23 -20.71
N ASN A 51 -1.38 33.28 -19.89
CA ASN A 51 -2.64 34.04 -19.94
C ASN A 51 -3.91 33.17 -19.89
N GLY A 52 -3.87 32.03 -19.17
CA GLY A 52 -4.99 31.07 -19.07
C GLY A 52 -6.29 31.69 -18.55
N ASN A 53 -6.22 32.76 -17.76
CA ASN A 53 -7.39 33.52 -17.31
C ASN A 53 -7.82 34.62 -18.30
N ARG A 54 -7.14 34.77 -19.46
CA ARG A 54 -7.41 35.79 -20.51
C ARG A 54 -7.42 37.22 -19.97
N ALA A 55 -6.65 37.51 -18.94
CA ALA A 55 -6.57 38.87 -18.38
C ALA A 55 -5.85 39.86 -19.31
N GLN A 56 -4.94 39.36 -20.15
CA GLN A 56 -4.26 40.17 -21.18
C GLN A 56 -4.92 39.95 -22.52
N ALA A 57 -5.29 41.06 -23.18
CA ALA A 57 -5.80 41.01 -24.54
C ALA A 57 -4.64 40.72 -25.52
N GLU A 58 -4.84 39.77 -26.42
CA GLU A 58 -3.85 39.30 -27.39
C GLU A 58 -4.47 39.22 -28.77
N THR A 59 -3.64 39.37 -29.81
CA THR A 59 -4.08 39.23 -31.23
C THR A 59 -4.12 37.79 -31.69
N ASP A 60 -3.34 36.91 -31.02
CA ASP A 60 -3.29 35.47 -31.29
C ASP A 60 -3.16 34.70 -29.96
N VAL A 61 -4.17 33.95 -29.62
CA VAL A 61 -4.24 33.12 -28.40
C VAL A 61 -3.94 31.63 -28.70
N THR A 62 -3.69 31.28 -29.96
CA THR A 62 -3.42 29.89 -30.34
C THR A 62 -2.00 29.44 -30.02
N ASN A 63 -1.10 30.38 -29.72
CA ASN A 63 0.29 30.14 -29.37
C ASN A 63 0.58 30.22 -27.84
N ASN A 64 -0.48 30.24 -27.03
CA ASN A 64 -0.37 30.40 -25.57
C ASN A 64 -0.04 29.09 -24.85
N THR A 65 -0.14 27.95 -25.51
CA THR A 65 0.12 26.63 -24.93
C THR A 65 1.38 26.02 -25.54
N LEU A 66 2.21 25.45 -24.70
CA LEU A 66 3.36 24.65 -25.07
C LEU A 66 3.31 23.30 -24.41
N ALA A 67 3.38 22.20 -25.17
CA ALA A 67 3.45 20.85 -24.71
C ALA A 67 4.92 20.36 -24.66
N VAL A 68 5.33 19.78 -23.56
CA VAL A 68 6.67 19.20 -23.38
C VAL A 68 6.50 17.74 -22.95
N PRO A 69 6.99 16.75 -23.73
CA PRO A 69 6.93 15.34 -23.35
C PRO A 69 7.79 15.08 -22.11
N ILE A 70 7.26 14.29 -21.20
CA ILE A 70 7.95 13.82 -19.99
C ILE A 70 7.65 12.34 -19.77
N THR A 71 8.57 11.61 -19.14
CA THR A 71 8.34 10.25 -18.67
C THR A 71 8.26 10.27 -17.16
N VAL A 72 7.13 9.84 -16.62
CA VAL A 72 6.92 9.65 -15.18
C VAL A 72 7.29 8.21 -14.83
N THR A 73 8.14 8.03 -13.83
CA THR A 73 8.54 6.72 -13.34
C THR A 73 8.05 6.54 -11.90
N ALA A 74 7.54 5.36 -11.57
CA ALA A 74 7.11 5.01 -10.23
C ALA A 74 7.60 3.61 -9.84
N PRO A 75 7.78 3.32 -8.54
CA PRO A 75 7.88 1.95 -8.06
C PRO A 75 6.52 1.26 -8.21
N ASP A 76 6.53 -0.07 -8.13
CA ASP A 76 5.34 -0.94 -8.17
C ASP A 76 5.69 -2.18 -7.34
N LEU A 77 5.26 -2.20 -6.07
CA LEU A 77 5.53 -3.28 -5.13
C LEU A 77 4.45 -4.35 -5.27
N MET A 78 4.85 -5.53 -5.67
CA MET A 78 3.94 -6.66 -5.76
C MET A 78 4.38 -7.83 -4.87
N VAL A 79 3.41 -8.53 -4.28
CA VAL A 79 3.67 -9.80 -3.59
C VAL A 79 3.60 -10.94 -4.61
N GLU A 80 4.76 -11.46 -5.03
CA GLU A 80 4.85 -12.48 -6.08
C GLU A 80 4.36 -13.85 -5.63
N ILE A 81 4.62 -14.22 -4.38
CA ILE A 81 4.28 -15.53 -3.82
C ILE A 81 4.10 -15.45 -2.32
N VAL A 82 3.13 -16.19 -1.80
CA VAL A 82 2.92 -16.45 -0.38
C VAL A 82 2.81 -17.95 -0.17
N THR A 83 3.44 -18.47 0.88
CA THR A 83 3.31 -19.89 1.28
C THR A 83 3.05 -20.00 2.77
N ALA A 84 2.20 -20.95 3.14
CA ALA A 84 1.88 -21.32 4.51
C ALA A 84 1.66 -22.85 4.59
N PRO A 85 1.65 -23.45 5.80
CA PRO A 85 1.25 -24.85 5.95
C PRO A 85 -0.19 -25.08 5.49
N ALA A 86 -0.48 -26.29 4.98
CA ALA A 86 -1.85 -26.66 4.58
C ALA A 86 -2.81 -26.81 5.78
N THR A 87 -2.27 -26.96 6.99
CA THR A 87 -3.05 -27.11 8.23
C THR A 87 -2.45 -26.29 9.36
N ALA A 88 -3.32 -25.80 10.27
CA ALA A 88 -2.93 -25.02 11.43
C ALA A 88 -3.87 -25.30 12.61
N GLN A 89 -3.48 -24.86 13.81
CA GLN A 89 -4.33 -24.90 15.00
C GLN A 89 -4.42 -23.52 15.64
N THR A 90 -5.57 -23.20 16.21
CA THR A 90 -5.76 -21.95 16.95
C THR A 90 -4.77 -21.86 18.11
N GLY A 91 -4.28 -20.64 18.38
CA GLY A 91 -3.29 -20.38 19.42
C GLY A 91 -1.86 -20.86 19.10
N GLN A 92 -1.63 -21.55 17.97
CA GLN A 92 -0.31 -22.05 17.59
C GLN A 92 0.33 -21.17 16.51
N PRO A 93 1.67 -21.05 16.51
CA PRO A 93 2.38 -20.37 15.46
C PRO A 93 2.43 -21.20 14.18
N ILE A 94 2.27 -20.57 13.05
CA ILE A 94 2.56 -21.11 11.72
C ILE A 94 3.68 -20.31 11.07
N THR A 95 4.44 -20.94 10.20
CA THR A 95 5.46 -20.23 9.42
C THR A 95 4.87 -19.78 8.10
N VAL A 96 4.86 -18.47 7.85
CA VAL A 96 4.48 -17.86 6.58
C VAL A 96 5.72 -17.36 5.88
N SER A 97 5.86 -17.63 4.59
CA SER A 97 6.91 -17.03 3.77
C SER A 97 6.31 -16.33 2.56
N TRP A 98 6.94 -15.20 2.17
CA TRP A 98 6.53 -14.43 1.01
C TRP A 98 7.71 -13.75 0.34
N ARG A 99 7.51 -13.38 -0.92
CA ARG A 99 8.46 -12.59 -1.70
C ARG A 99 7.76 -11.37 -2.25
N VAL A 100 8.40 -10.22 -2.10
CA VAL A 100 7.97 -8.94 -2.67
C VAL A 100 8.98 -8.51 -3.71
N ALA A 101 8.50 -8.03 -4.85
CA ALA A 101 9.32 -7.43 -5.91
C ALA A 101 8.85 -6.01 -6.21
N ASN A 102 9.76 -5.20 -6.72
CA ASN A 102 9.45 -3.93 -7.35
C ASN A 102 9.38 -4.14 -8.87
N ALA A 103 8.19 -4.24 -9.42
CA ALA A 103 7.93 -4.40 -10.86
C ALA A 103 7.94 -3.07 -11.62
N GLY A 104 8.03 -1.95 -10.89
CA GLY A 104 8.00 -0.61 -11.46
C GLY A 104 9.28 -0.17 -12.16
N THR A 105 9.22 1.06 -12.67
CA THR A 105 10.31 1.69 -13.44
C THR A 105 11.21 2.59 -12.58
N ALA A 106 10.80 2.89 -11.34
CA ALA A 106 11.60 3.63 -10.36
C ALA A 106 11.94 2.77 -9.15
N GLY A 107 12.99 3.15 -8.43
CA GLY A 107 13.29 2.57 -7.12
C GLY A 107 12.33 3.09 -6.03
N THR A 108 12.05 2.27 -5.01
CA THR A 108 11.39 2.75 -3.81
C THR A 108 12.28 3.75 -3.07
N SER A 109 11.67 4.73 -2.40
CA SER A 109 12.42 5.60 -1.48
C SER A 109 12.96 4.79 -0.30
N ALA A 110 13.98 5.32 0.38
CA ALA A 110 14.64 4.66 1.52
C ALA A 110 13.80 4.65 2.81
N GLY A 111 12.50 4.94 2.74
CA GLY A 111 11.59 4.90 3.90
C GLY A 111 11.19 3.46 4.24
N PRO A 112 10.97 3.14 5.52
CA PRO A 112 10.42 1.84 5.87
C PRO A 112 8.94 1.75 5.46
N TRP A 113 8.54 0.58 4.91
CA TRP A 113 7.15 0.21 4.75
C TRP A 113 6.86 -1.09 5.50
N GLN A 114 5.61 -1.50 5.58
CA GLN A 114 5.20 -2.68 6.33
C GLN A 114 4.46 -3.67 5.45
N ASP A 115 4.80 -4.95 5.60
CA ASP A 115 4.00 -6.05 5.09
C ASP A 115 3.02 -6.49 6.16
N GLY A 116 1.73 -6.49 5.85
CA GLY A 116 0.66 -7.02 6.70
C GLY A 116 0.36 -8.47 6.36
N VAL A 117 0.10 -9.30 7.36
CA VAL A 117 -0.35 -10.70 7.19
C VAL A 117 -1.72 -10.87 7.81
N TYR A 118 -2.61 -11.55 7.09
CA TYR A 118 -4.02 -11.72 7.45
C TYR A 118 -4.47 -13.15 7.23
N LEU A 119 -5.51 -13.56 7.98
CA LEU A 119 -6.29 -14.77 7.74
C LEU A 119 -7.66 -14.35 7.21
N SER A 120 -8.05 -14.89 6.07
CA SER A 120 -9.30 -14.58 5.38
C SER A 120 -10.06 -15.85 5.02
N THR A 121 -11.36 -15.76 4.91
CA THR A 121 -12.24 -16.83 4.40
C THR A 121 -12.32 -16.84 2.88
N ASP A 122 -11.76 -15.83 2.21
CA ASP A 122 -11.66 -15.73 0.75
C ASP A 122 -10.29 -15.16 0.32
N MET A 123 -10.10 -14.84 -0.96
CA MET A 123 -8.82 -14.33 -1.49
C MET A 123 -8.77 -12.81 -1.61
N ALA A 124 -9.81 -12.08 -1.18
CA ALA A 124 -9.87 -10.62 -1.22
C ALA A 124 -9.57 -10.05 0.16
N LEU A 125 -8.68 -9.06 0.25
CA LEU A 125 -8.39 -8.39 1.51
C LEU A 125 -9.44 -7.32 1.80
N ASP A 126 -10.21 -7.51 2.87
CA ASP A 126 -11.24 -6.56 3.30
C ASP A 126 -11.34 -6.43 4.83
N GLY A 127 -12.39 -5.73 5.30
CA GLY A 127 -12.60 -5.46 6.72
C GLY A 127 -13.08 -6.66 7.55
N ALA A 128 -13.39 -7.81 6.94
CA ALA A 128 -13.77 -9.05 7.63
C ALA A 128 -12.54 -9.90 8.00
N ASP A 129 -11.37 -9.57 7.46
CA ASP A 129 -10.15 -10.36 7.63
C ASP A 129 -9.50 -10.16 9.00
N THR A 130 -8.90 -11.23 9.48
CA THR A 130 -8.20 -11.22 10.76
C THR A 130 -6.72 -10.89 10.57
N TRP A 131 -6.30 -9.70 10.98
CA TRP A 131 -4.90 -9.32 11.00
C TRP A 131 -4.12 -10.17 12.02
N VAL A 132 -2.98 -10.73 11.61
CA VAL A 132 -2.14 -11.60 12.46
C VAL A 132 -0.70 -11.13 12.61
N GLY A 133 -0.28 -10.10 11.87
CA GLY A 133 1.05 -9.55 12.04
C GLY A 133 1.41 -8.46 11.04
N SER A 134 2.45 -7.68 11.39
CA SER A 134 3.04 -6.66 10.53
C SER A 134 4.55 -6.70 10.63
N PHE A 135 5.24 -6.58 9.49
CA PHE A 135 6.68 -6.80 9.38
C PHE A 135 7.33 -5.67 8.58
N THR A 136 8.13 -4.85 9.25
CA THR A 136 8.76 -3.68 8.63
C THR A 136 9.89 -4.09 7.68
N ASN A 137 9.88 -3.52 6.47
CA ASN A 137 11.00 -3.56 5.53
C ASN A 137 11.75 -2.23 5.58
N HIS A 138 13.09 -2.29 5.69
CA HIS A 138 13.98 -1.14 5.73
C HIS A 138 14.86 -1.00 4.47
N THR A 139 14.70 -1.92 3.52
CA THR A 139 15.57 -1.99 2.35
C THR A 139 14.86 -1.40 1.14
N ALA A 140 15.42 -0.32 0.57
CA ALA A 140 14.95 0.19 -0.70
C ALA A 140 15.15 -0.85 -1.81
N LEU A 141 14.20 -0.92 -2.73
CA LEU A 141 14.25 -1.80 -3.90
C LEU A 141 14.46 -0.97 -5.17
N ALA A 142 15.51 -1.30 -5.92
CA ALA A 142 15.64 -0.82 -7.29
C ALA A 142 14.58 -1.48 -8.20
N PRO A 143 14.32 -0.95 -9.40
CA PRO A 143 13.51 -1.63 -10.41
C PRO A 143 13.99 -3.07 -10.62
N GLY A 144 13.07 -4.05 -10.58
CA GLY A 144 13.36 -5.47 -10.63
C GLY A 144 13.98 -6.08 -9.36
N GLY A 145 14.23 -5.26 -8.34
CA GLY A 145 14.72 -5.72 -7.04
C GLY A 145 13.63 -6.44 -6.25
N SER A 146 14.04 -7.31 -5.32
CA SER A 146 13.08 -8.08 -4.50
C SER A 146 13.69 -8.47 -3.15
N TYR A 147 12.82 -8.82 -2.20
CA TYR A 147 13.21 -9.50 -0.95
C TYR A 147 12.30 -10.67 -0.66
N SER A 148 12.77 -11.57 0.19
CA SER A 148 11.97 -12.67 0.73
C SER A 148 11.96 -12.62 2.25
N ARG A 149 10.84 -13.04 2.85
CA ARG A 149 10.68 -13.16 4.29
C ARG A 149 10.15 -14.53 4.68
N VAL A 150 10.54 -14.95 5.88
CA VAL A 150 10.01 -16.14 6.55
C VAL A 150 9.74 -15.73 8.00
N GLN A 151 8.48 -15.74 8.42
CA GLN A 151 8.08 -15.25 9.73
C GLN A 151 7.10 -16.20 10.41
N PRO A 152 7.22 -16.40 11.72
CA PRO A 152 6.16 -17.02 12.49
C PRO A 152 5.03 -16.02 12.71
N VAL A 153 3.78 -16.46 12.50
CA VAL A 153 2.57 -15.73 12.88
C VAL A 153 1.71 -16.66 13.73
N THR A 154 1.08 -16.11 14.75
CA THR A 154 0.23 -16.91 15.65
C THR A 154 -1.20 -16.87 15.16
N VAL A 155 -1.81 -18.04 14.95
CA VAL A 155 -3.24 -18.15 14.66
C VAL A 155 -4.02 -17.72 15.92
N PRO A 156 -4.97 -16.78 15.85
CA PRO A 156 -5.73 -16.35 17.02
C PRO A 156 -6.44 -17.51 17.71
N ILE A 157 -6.44 -17.51 19.04
CA ILE A 157 -7.02 -18.59 19.83
C ILE A 157 -8.55 -18.67 19.73
N ASP A 158 -9.17 -17.54 19.44
CA ASP A 158 -10.61 -17.35 19.31
C ASP A 158 -11.11 -17.44 17.86
N LEU A 159 -10.22 -17.74 16.91
CA LEU A 159 -10.61 -17.95 15.52
C LEU A 159 -11.44 -19.22 15.38
N ALA A 160 -12.53 -19.16 14.62
CA ALA A 160 -13.33 -20.33 14.34
C ALA A 160 -12.56 -21.37 13.52
N ALA A 161 -12.82 -22.67 13.77
CA ALA A 161 -12.28 -23.72 12.90
C ALA A 161 -12.91 -23.61 11.50
N GLY A 162 -12.10 -23.84 10.46
CA GLY A 162 -12.55 -23.74 9.06
C GLY A 162 -11.40 -23.62 8.08
N SER A 163 -11.79 -23.38 6.82
CA SER A 163 -10.86 -23.17 5.72
C SER A 163 -10.56 -21.67 5.57
N TYR A 164 -9.29 -21.33 5.56
CA TYR A 164 -8.80 -19.96 5.43
C TYR A 164 -7.73 -19.83 4.38
N TYR A 165 -7.53 -18.62 3.91
CA TYR A 165 -6.37 -18.19 3.14
C TYR A 165 -5.45 -17.36 4.02
N VAL A 166 -4.14 -17.43 3.81
CA VAL A 166 -3.21 -16.44 4.36
C VAL A 166 -2.98 -15.40 3.27
N LEU A 167 -3.35 -14.15 3.54
CA LEU A 167 -3.09 -13.03 2.65
C LEU A 167 -1.89 -12.25 3.17
N VAL A 168 -1.05 -11.81 2.25
CA VAL A 168 0.03 -10.87 2.54
C VAL A 168 -0.18 -9.63 1.67
N ARG A 169 -0.17 -8.46 2.31
CA ARG A 169 -0.15 -7.15 1.66
C ARG A 169 1.18 -6.47 1.92
N THR A 170 1.93 -6.16 0.85
CA THR A 170 3.08 -5.25 0.96
C THR A 170 2.61 -3.80 1.02
N ASP A 171 3.47 -2.93 1.51
CA ASP A 171 3.14 -1.52 1.79
C ASP A 171 1.76 -1.29 2.41
N ASN A 172 1.45 -2.05 3.44
CA ASN A 172 0.15 -2.04 4.12
C ASN A 172 -0.26 -0.66 4.68
N THR A 173 0.63 0.29 4.68
CA THR A 173 0.43 1.66 5.18
C THR A 173 0.49 2.73 4.06
N HIS A 174 0.62 2.33 2.81
CA HIS A 174 0.66 3.21 1.62
C HIS A 174 1.67 4.35 1.73
N VAL A 175 2.90 4.03 2.15
CA VAL A 175 4.00 5.01 2.25
C VAL A 175 4.87 5.06 1.00
N VAL A 176 4.85 4.02 0.17
CA VAL A 176 5.48 4.00 -1.14
C VAL A 176 4.44 4.49 -2.15
N LEU A 177 4.75 5.58 -2.84
CA LEU A 177 3.85 6.12 -3.86
C LEU A 177 4.04 5.35 -5.17
N GLU A 178 3.12 4.48 -5.50
CA GLU A 178 3.20 3.55 -6.63
C GLU A 178 2.37 3.99 -7.85
N GLY A 179 1.69 5.13 -7.74
CA GLY A 179 0.80 5.60 -8.80
C GLY A 179 -0.44 4.71 -8.91
N ASP A 180 -0.54 3.96 -9.98
CA ASP A 180 -1.60 2.98 -10.26
C ASP A 180 -1.21 1.52 -9.88
N GLY A 181 -0.04 1.31 -9.27
CA GLY A 181 0.49 -0.01 -8.88
C GLY A 181 -0.11 -0.63 -7.61
N GLU A 182 -1.02 0.06 -6.92
CA GLU A 182 -1.56 -0.37 -5.62
C GLU A 182 -2.46 -1.63 -5.66
N ASP A 183 -2.96 -2.01 -6.82
CA ASP A 183 -3.94 -3.11 -6.97
C ASP A 183 -3.31 -4.51 -6.88
N ASN A 184 -1.97 -4.63 -7.02
CA ASN A 184 -1.24 -5.90 -7.02
C ASN A 184 -0.46 -6.17 -5.71
N ASN A 185 -0.64 -5.31 -4.71
CA ASN A 185 0.06 -5.38 -3.42
C ASN A 185 -0.38 -6.53 -2.53
N VAL A 186 -1.43 -7.29 -2.89
CA VAL A 186 -1.99 -8.39 -2.11
C VAL A 186 -1.88 -9.70 -2.86
N THR A 187 -1.42 -10.75 -2.16
CA THR A 187 -1.45 -12.12 -2.68
C THR A 187 -1.88 -13.09 -1.58
N ALA A 188 -2.67 -14.10 -1.98
CA ALA A 188 -3.19 -15.14 -1.11
C ALA A 188 -2.46 -16.48 -1.31
N THR A 189 -2.42 -17.31 -0.25
CA THR A 189 -2.02 -18.72 -0.35
C THR A 189 -3.11 -19.58 -0.96
N GLY A 190 -2.87 -20.88 -1.06
CA GLY A 190 -3.92 -21.89 -1.08
C GLY A 190 -4.64 -22.01 0.28
N ILE A 191 -5.63 -22.90 0.35
CA ILE A 191 -6.40 -23.13 1.57
C ILE A 191 -5.52 -23.66 2.69
N VAL A 192 -5.71 -23.12 3.88
CA VAL A 192 -5.15 -23.56 5.17
C VAL A 192 -6.32 -24.05 6.03
N GLU A 193 -6.37 -25.32 6.36
CA GLU A 193 -7.39 -25.88 7.26
C GLU A 193 -7.00 -25.60 8.72
N ILE A 194 -7.79 -24.75 9.39
CA ILE A 194 -7.58 -24.39 10.79
C ILE A 194 -8.51 -25.22 11.68
N THR A 195 -7.92 -25.92 12.65
CA THR A 195 -8.63 -26.67 13.68
C THR A 195 -8.45 -26.02 15.03
N LEU A 196 -9.38 -26.27 15.95
CA LEU A 196 -9.24 -25.80 17.32
C LEU A 196 -8.08 -26.56 18.00
N SER A 197 -7.27 -25.84 18.76
CA SER A 197 -6.32 -26.48 19.67
C SER A 197 -7.11 -27.19 20.78
N GLU A 198 -6.55 -28.27 21.31
CA GLU A 198 -7.11 -28.89 22.51
C GLU A 198 -7.01 -27.87 23.66
N THR A 199 -8.15 -27.39 24.10
CA THR A 199 -8.25 -26.51 25.27
C THR A 199 -8.57 -27.34 26.50
N ALA A 200 -7.90 -27.02 27.61
CA ALA A 200 -8.23 -27.63 28.90
C ALA A 200 -9.68 -27.23 29.28
N ASP A 201 -10.53 -28.22 29.53
CA ASP A 201 -11.83 -28.00 30.17
C ASP A 201 -11.65 -28.11 31.69
N LEU A 202 -11.46 -26.95 32.34
CA LEU A 202 -11.25 -26.89 33.78
C LEU A 202 -12.58 -26.90 34.51
N VAL A 203 -12.86 -27.98 35.21
CA VAL A 203 -14.06 -28.13 36.01
C VAL A 203 -13.72 -28.07 37.49
N VAL A 204 -14.49 -27.33 38.30
CA VAL A 204 -14.44 -27.39 39.74
C VAL A 204 -15.18 -28.67 40.19
N GLU A 205 -14.42 -29.71 40.54
CA GLU A 205 -15.04 -30.99 40.96
C GLU A 205 -15.58 -30.93 42.40
N GLU A 206 -14.88 -30.24 43.31
CA GLU A 206 -15.23 -30.21 44.71
C GLU A 206 -14.77 -28.92 45.39
N ILE A 207 -15.58 -28.39 46.24
CA ILE A 207 -15.22 -27.35 47.18
C ILE A 207 -15.36 -27.97 48.59
N THR A 208 -14.23 -28.21 49.24
CA THR A 208 -14.19 -28.79 50.61
C THR A 208 -13.62 -27.79 51.59
N GLY A 209 -14.18 -27.69 52.76
CA GLY A 209 -13.65 -26.88 53.85
C GLY A 209 -14.70 -26.57 54.94
N PRO A 210 -14.28 -26.18 56.15
CA PRO A 210 -15.17 -25.55 57.10
C PRO A 210 -15.69 -24.21 56.56
N GLU A 211 -16.80 -23.74 57.08
CA GLU A 211 -17.66 -22.65 56.55
C GLU A 211 -16.96 -21.37 56.04
N PHE A 212 -15.65 -21.19 56.30
CA PHE A 212 -14.96 -19.97 55.88
C PHE A 212 -13.58 -20.21 55.21
N VAL A 213 -13.13 -21.43 55.03
CA VAL A 213 -11.86 -21.75 54.31
C VAL A 213 -12.09 -22.96 53.43
N THR A 214 -12.09 -22.71 52.17
CA THR A 214 -12.38 -23.73 51.16
C THR A 214 -11.15 -24.11 50.38
N GLY A 215 -10.90 -25.43 50.26
CA GLY A 215 -10.04 -25.96 49.20
C GLY A 215 -10.83 -26.13 47.92
N VAL A 216 -10.32 -25.58 46.82
CA VAL A 216 -10.90 -25.79 45.51
C VAL A 216 -10.08 -26.81 44.75
N LYS A 217 -10.73 -27.91 44.32
CA LYS A 217 -10.12 -28.90 43.44
C LYS A 217 -10.57 -28.64 42.03
N VAL A 218 -9.58 -28.37 41.14
CA VAL A 218 -9.80 -28.16 39.72
C VAL A 218 -9.24 -29.34 38.96
N LYS A 219 -9.94 -29.83 37.97
CA LYS A 219 -9.52 -30.91 37.08
C LYS A 219 -9.60 -30.43 35.65
N ASN A 220 -8.67 -30.91 34.84
CA ASN A 220 -8.66 -30.81 33.40
C ASN A 220 -9.30 -32.05 32.77
#